data_af747fe13084840ddf01512bea4f0238
#
_entry.id   af747fe13084840ddf01512bea4f0238
#
_cell.length_a   1.000
_cell.length_b   1.000
_cell.length_c   1.000
_cell.angle_alpha   90.00
_cell.angle_beta   90.00
_cell.angle_gamma   90.00
#
_symmetry.space_group_name_H-M   'P 1'
#
loop_
_entity.id
_entity.type
_entity.pdbx_description
1 polymer ?
#
loop_
_entity_poly.entity_id
_entity_poly.type
_entity_poly.pdbx_seq_one_letter_code
_entity_poly.pdbx_strand_id
1 'polypeptide(L)' 'MIKNNSDILREALLTLSPREERVIRMRYGLNGVGQHSLSEIAHMYIVTPERIRQIQVRAERKLKNRSILVDIAA' A
#
# COMPACT_ATOMS: atom_id res chain seq x y z
N MET A 1 -16.11 5.94 -20.51
CA MET A 1 -16.33 6.40 -19.14
C MET A 1 -14.99 6.60 -18.44
N ILE A 2 -14.77 7.78 -17.87
CA ILE A 2 -13.51 8.10 -17.23
C ILE A 2 -13.56 7.57 -15.79
N LYS A 3 -12.58 6.73 -15.42
CA LYS A 3 -12.46 6.24 -14.06
C LYS A 3 -11.86 7.33 -13.18
N ASN A 4 -12.36 7.46 -11.96
CA ASN A 4 -11.77 8.39 -11.00
C ASN A 4 -10.56 7.73 -10.32
N ASN A 5 -9.80 8.54 -9.55
CA ASN A 5 -8.59 8.05 -8.89
C ASN A 5 -8.86 6.89 -7.92
N SER A 6 -10.02 6.91 -7.26
CA SER A 6 -10.38 5.83 -6.33
C SER A 6 -10.57 4.49 -7.05
N ASP A 7 -11.21 4.50 -8.22
CA ASP A 7 -11.40 3.28 -9.00
C ASP A 7 -10.08 2.74 -9.54
N ILE A 8 -9.22 3.64 -10.01
CA ILE A 8 -7.90 3.28 -10.52
C ILE A 8 -7.05 2.69 -9.40
N LEU A 9 -7.06 3.28 -8.21
CA LEU A 9 -6.34 2.76 -7.06
C LEU A 9 -6.86 1.39 -6.67
N ARG A 10 -8.18 1.20 -6.64
CA ARG A 10 -8.79 -0.08 -6.30
C ARG A 10 -8.32 -1.17 -7.25
N GLU A 11 -8.32 -0.90 -8.55
CA GLU A 11 -7.84 -1.85 -9.55
C GLU A 11 -6.35 -2.16 -9.36
N ALA A 12 -5.54 -1.15 -9.09
CA ALA A 12 -4.11 -1.33 -8.86
C ALA A 12 -3.87 -2.19 -7.63
N LEU A 13 -4.60 -1.97 -6.54
CA LEU A 13 -4.45 -2.75 -5.31
C LEU A 13 -4.83 -4.20 -5.49
N LEU A 14 -5.75 -4.50 -6.41
CA LEU A 14 -6.12 -5.89 -6.72
C LEU A 14 -4.98 -6.70 -7.33
N THR A 15 -3.94 -6.04 -7.85
CA THR A 15 -2.77 -6.74 -8.37
C THR A 15 -1.80 -7.18 -7.27
N LEU A 16 -2.01 -6.71 -6.03
CA LEU A 16 -1.16 -7.04 -4.90
C LEU A 16 -1.67 -8.27 -4.17
N SER A 17 -0.75 -8.95 -3.46
CA SER A 17 -1.18 -9.99 -2.52
C SER A 17 -1.94 -9.34 -1.36
N PRO A 18 -2.77 -10.10 -0.61
CA PRO A 18 -3.48 -9.53 0.54
C PRO A 18 -2.57 -8.85 1.56
N ARG A 19 -1.39 -9.41 1.81
CA ARG A 19 -0.43 -8.83 2.76
C ARG A 19 0.16 -7.54 2.21
N GLU A 20 0.54 -7.53 0.94
CA GLU A 20 1.07 -6.33 0.29
C GLU A 20 0.04 -5.21 0.30
N GLU A 21 -1.20 -5.53 -0.01
CA GLU A 21 -2.29 -4.57 -0.01
C GLU A 21 -2.49 -3.94 1.36
N ARG A 22 -2.52 -4.76 2.42
CA ARG A 22 -2.71 -4.27 3.77
C ARG A 22 -1.56 -3.37 4.22
N VAL A 23 -0.33 -3.74 3.90
CA VAL A 23 0.83 -2.92 4.24
C VAL A 23 0.74 -1.55 3.57
N ILE A 24 0.40 -1.52 2.29
CA ILE A 24 0.24 -0.27 1.55
C ILE A 24 -0.87 0.59 2.16
N ARG A 25 -2.03 0.00 2.45
CA ARG A 25 -3.15 0.73 3.05
C ARG A 25 -2.77 1.35 4.39
N MET A 26 -2.05 0.61 5.22
CA MET A 26 -1.64 1.09 6.53
C MET A 26 -0.53 2.14 6.45
N ARG A 27 0.43 1.99 5.55
CA ARG A 27 1.52 2.95 5.39
C ARG A 27 1.05 4.29 4.85
N TYR A 28 0.10 4.27 3.92
CA TYR A 28 -0.38 5.49 3.27
C TYR A 28 -1.68 6.02 3.85
N GLY A 29 -2.25 5.34 4.84
CA GLY A 29 -3.49 5.77 5.47
C GLY A 29 -4.70 5.72 4.55
N LEU A 30 -4.76 4.72 3.69
CA LEU A 30 -5.85 4.58 2.71
C LEU A 30 -7.11 3.98 3.36
N ASN A 31 -8.27 4.36 2.84
CA ASN A 31 -9.58 3.85 3.29
C ASN A 31 -9.86 4.11 4.77
N GLY A 32 -9.38 5.24 5.30
CA GLY A 32 -9.67 5.63 6.68
C GLY A 32 -8.93 4.83 7.74
N VAL A 33 -7.96 4.00 7.34
CA VAL A 33 -7.20 3.18 8.29
C VAL A 33 -6.23 4.03 9.12
N GLY A 34 -5.82 5.19 8.63
CA GLY A 34 -4.79 6.01 9.26
C GLY A 34 -3.38 5.51 8.90
N GLN A 35 -2.41 6.40 9.02
CA GLN A 35 -1.02 6.06 8.71
C GLN A 35 -0.39 5.31 9.88
N HIS A 36 0.33 4.24 9.58
CA HIS A 36 1.06 3.45 10.57
C HIS A 36 2.55 3.42 10.23
N SER A 37 3.39 3.39 11.26
CA SER A 37 4.83 3.23 11.07
C SER A 37 5.16 1.79 10.70
N LEU A 38 6.37 1.59 10.16
CA LEU A 38 6.86 0.24 9.89
C LEU A 38 6.86 -0.60 11.17
N SER A 39 7.26 0.00 12.29
CA SER A 39 7.30 -0.70 13.59
C SER A 39 5.92 -1.11 14.05
N GLU A 40 4.92 -0.25 13.90
CA GLU A 40 3.55 -0.58 14.27
C GLU A 40 3.00 -1.75 13.45
N ILE A 41 3.22 -1.72 12.15
CA ILE A 41 2.76 -2.79 11.26
C ILE A 41 3.50 -4.10 11.57
N ALA A 42 4.81 -4.01 11.79
CA ALA A 42 5.62 -5.17 12.15
C ALA A 42 5.11 -5.83 13.42
N HIS A 43 4.76 -5.03 14.42
CA HIS A 43 4.21 -5.54 15.68
C HIS A 43 2.90 -6.30 15.44
N MET A 44 2.01 -5.75 14.60
CA MET A 44 0.74 -6.40 14.28
C MET A 44 0.93 -7.76 13.59
N TYR A 45 1.93 -7.87 12.72
CA TYR A 45 2.19 -9.11 11.97
C TYR A 45 3.23 -10.02 12.62
N ILE A 46 3.78 -9.61 13.77
CA ILE A 46 4.79 -10.38 14.51
C ILE A 46 5.99 -10.69 13.59
N VAL A 47 6.49 -9.65 12.95
CA VAL A 47 7.68 -9.71 12.08
C VAL A 47 8.57 -8.50 12.39
N THR A 48 9.71 -8.40 11.72
CA THR A 48 10.60 -7.25 11.90
C THR A 48 10.14 -6.06 11.04
N PRO A 49 10.43 -4.83 11.45
CA PRO A 49 10.17 -3.65 10.60
C PRO A 49 10.83 -3.76 9.24
N GLU A 50 12.03 -4.35 9.15
CA GLU A 50 12.71 -4.56 7.89
C GLU A 50 11.90 -5.46 6.95
N ARG A 51 11.25 -6.48 7.49
CA ARG A 51 10.39 -7.34 6.68
C ARG A 51 9.22 -6.54 6.10
N ILE A 52 8.61 -5.66 6.89
CA ILE A 52 7.52 -4.81 6.41
C ILE A 52 8.03 -3.85 5.33
N ARG A 53 9.23 -3.28 5.52
CA ARG A 53 9.83 -2.40 4.50
C ARG A 53 10.02 -3.15 3.18
N GLN A 54 10.49 -4.38 3.22
CA GLN A 54 10.67 -5.21 2.03
C GLN A 54 9.33 -5.45 1.31
N ILE A 55 8.29 -5.74 2.08
CA ILE A 55 6.95 -5.94 1.53
C ILE A 55 6.45 -4.66 0.88
N GLN A 56 6.64 -3.52 1.54
CA GLN A 56 6.25 -2.22 1.01
C GLN A 56 6.97 -1.91 -0.31
N VAL A 57 8.28 -2.10 -0.36
CA VAL A 57 9.07 -1.83 -1.57
C VAL A 57 8.59 -2.69 -2.73
N ARG A 58 8.34 -3.97 -2.47
CA ARG A 58 7.85 -4.89 -3.49
C ARG A 58 6.48 -4.47 -4.01
N ALA A 59 5.58 -4.09 -3.10
CA ALA A 59 4.25 -3.61 -3.46
C ALA A 59 4.32 -2.33 -4.27
N GLU A 60 5.17 -1.38 -3.86
CA GLU A 60 5.34 -0.12 -4.57
C GLU A 60 5.85 -0.32 -5.99
N ARG A 61 6.75 -1.29 -6.19
CA ARG A 61 7.22 -1.61 -7.54
C ARG A 61 6.09 -2.05 -8.45
N LYS A 62 5.16 -2.84 -7.93
CA LYS A 62 3.98 -3.26 -8.70
C LYS A 62 3.07 -2.09 -9.04
N LEU A 63 2.93 -1.14 -8.12
CA LEU A 63 2.06 0.02 -8.31
C LEU A 63 2.69 1.12 -9.16
N LYS A 64 4.01 1.25 -9.15
CA LYS A 64 4.72 2.27 -9.93
C LYS A 64 4.44 2.21 -11.41
N ASN A 65 4.22 1.03 -11.94
CA ASN A 65 3.92 0.85 -13.36
C ASN A 65 2.61 1.55 -13.76
N ARG A 66 1.79 1.96 -12.80
CA ARG A 66 0.52 2.63 -13.05
C ARG A 66 0.50 4.09 -12.61
N SER A 67 1.57 4.58 -12.02
CA SER A 67 1.76 5.98 -11.59
C SER A 67 0.67 6.51 -10.65
N ILE A 68 -0.10 5.64 -10.02
CA ILE A 68 -1.27 6.03 -9.25
C ILE A 68 -0.92 6.36 -7.81
N LEU A 69 0.00 5.60 -7.22
CA LEU A 69 0.37 5.79 -5.82
C LEU A 69 1.03 7.16 -5.59
N VAL A 70 1.79 7.63 -6.56
CA VAL A 70 2.43 8.94 -6.50
C VAL A 70 1.39 10.05 -6.48
N ASP A 71 0.38 9.96 -7.34
CA ASP A 71 -0.69 10.96 -7.41
C ASP A 71 -1.51 11.00 -6.13
N ILE A 72 -1.78 9.86 -5.52
CA ILE A 72 -2.60 9.78 -4.32
C ILE A 72 -1.80 10.15 -3.07
N ALA A 73 -0.53 9.77 -3.01
CA ALA A 73 0.34 10.08 -1.88
C ALA A 73 0.85 11.53 -1.89
N ALA A 74 0.80 12.15 -3.04
CA ALA A 74 1.16 13.56 -3.17
C ALA A 74 0.04 14.46 -2.67
#